data_98245cff6ff4ace9b2c74f990a319941
#
_entry.id   98245cff6ff4ace9b2c74f990a319941
#
_cell.length_a   1.000
_cell.length_b   1.000
_cell.length_c   1.000
_cell.angle_alpha   90.00
_cell.angle_beta   90.00
_cell.angle_gamma   90.00
#
_symmetry.space_group_name_H-M   'P 1'
#
loop_
_entity.id
_entity.type
_entity.pdbx_description
1 polymer ?
#
loop_
_entity_poly.entity_id
_entity_poly.type
_entity_poly.pdbx_seq_one_letter_code
_entity_poly.pdbx_strand_id
1 'polypeptide(L)'
;HRTWYLEHLVDRAIYMEHGKIVQEYSMQELAGFSVQKRMETGIRPVHLDDFTMPHTGALPSTHMLSLQNIQFSYRKHEALHISRASFHSGRIIAVIGKNGAGKSTFVSVLCGILKNQKGCVYMDEIAVPPKKRLAASYMVMQEVNHQLFTDSVEEEIVLGVREPSEERLKQVLLQMDIAMLKERHPMSLSGGQKQRVAIGAAVFCGKTIVVFDEPTSGLDFSHMMQTVGLLEQLKSPDIYIFVITHDYEFILSACDEVIEIENGTMKTDYLLDNMGLQKLRRFYLINANSTSYSDLKPIVQANLSPISGERKPL
;
A
#
# COMPACT_ATOMS: atom_id res chain seq x y z
N HIS A 1 0.81 15.23 0.05
CA HIS A 1 0.80 14.42 -1.16
C HIS A 1 -0.61 14.11 -1.66
N ARG A 2 -1.59 13.89 -0.80
CA ARG A 2 -3.01 13.74 -1.18
C ARG A 2 -3.66 15.10 -1.22
N THR A 3 -4.21 15.51 -2.35
CA THR A 3 -4.69 16.88 -2.59
C THR A 3 -6.20 17.00 -2.64
N TRP A 4 -6.95 15.90 -2.85
CA TRP A 4 -8.40 15.92 -3.00
C TRP A 4 -9.17 16.50 -1.80
N TYR A 5 -8.65 16.34 -0.56
CA TYR A 5 -9.31 16.93 0.62
C TYR A 5 -9.05 18.43 0.77
N LEU A 6 -8.17 19.01 -0.05
CA LEU A 6 -7.85 20.44 -0.04
C LEU A 6 -8.75 21.26 -0.99
N GLU A 7 -9.55 20.60 -1.82
CA GLU A 7 -10.36 21.21 -2.87
C GLU A 7 -11.16 22.44 -2.40
N HIS A 8 -11.76 22.37 -1.21
CA HIS A 8 -12.59 23.45 -0.65
C HIS A 8 -11.88 24.24 0.47
N LEU A 9 -10.61 23.99 0.71
CA LEU A 9 -9.87 24.59 1.81
C LEU A 9 -8.79 25.58 1.37
N VAL A 10 -8.37 25.53 0.12
CA VAL A 10 -7.28 26.39 -0.41
C VAL A 10 -7.68 26.98 -1.75
N ASP A 11 -7.30 28.24 -1.97
CA ASP A 11 -7.58 28.98 -3.21
C ASP A 11 -6.49 28.78 -4.26
N ARG A 12 -5.25 28.55 -3.81
CA ARG A 12 -4.07 28.41 -4.66
C ARG A 12 -3.04 27.47 -4.05
N ALA A 13 -2.23 26.86 -4.90
CA ALA A 13 -1.11 26.02 -4.54
C ALA A 13 0.22 26.58 -5.07
N ILE A 14 1.25 26.53 -4.25
CA ILE A 14 2.60 26.96 -4.61
C ILE A 14 3.45 25.72 -4.85
N TYR A 15 3.91 25.53 -6.09
CA TYR A 15 4.82 24.46 -6.44
C TYR A 15 6.27 24.89 -6.19
N MET A 16 6.96 24.12 -5.36
CA MET A 16 8.34 24.38 -4.97
C MET A 16 9.26 23.23 -5.39
N GLU A 17 10.40 23.59 -5.94
CA GLU A 17 11.44 22.62 -6.32
C GLU A 17 12.81 23.17 -5.91
N HIS A 18 13.68 22.34 -5.32
CA HIS A 18 15.01 22.72 -4.83
C HIS A 18 15.01 24.00 -3.96
N GLY A 19 13.97 24.18 -3.13
CA GLY A 19 13.85 25.33 -2.23
C GLY A 19 13.43 26.63 -2.91
N LYS A 20 13.03 26.59 -4.20
CA LYS A 20 12.56 27.77 -4.96
C LYS A 20 11.11 27.60 -5.35
N ILE A 21 10.36 28.68 -5.37
CA ILE A 21 9.03 28.73 -5.96
C ILE A 21 9.21 28.66 -7.48
N VAL A 22 8.68 27.60 -8.08
CA VAL A 22 8.74 27.36 -9.53
C VAL A 22 7.50 27.92 -10.20
N GLN A 23 6.33 27.63 -9.62
CA GLN A 23 5.04 28.05 -10.17
C GLN A 23 3.96 28.12 -9.10
N GLU A 24 2.94 28.92 -9.37
CA GLU A 24 1.71 29.01 -8.61
C GLU A 24 0.55 28.52 -9.49
N TYR A 25 -0.35 27.75 -8.92
CA TYR A 25 -1.51 27.19 -9.59
C TYR A 25 -2.77 27.50 -8.80
N SER A 26 -3.84 27.81 -9.50
CA SER A 26 -5.20 27.77 -8.96
C SER A 26 -5.68 26.32 -8.82
N MET A 27 -6.69 26.07 -7.99
CA MET A 27 -7.27 24.74 -7.86
C MET A 27 -7.91 24.24 -9.18
N GLN A 28 -8.43 25.16 -10.02
CA GLN A 28 -8.96 24.82 -11.33
C GLN A 28 -7.86 24.34 -12.30
N GLU A 29 -6.69 24.97 -12.30
CA GLU A 29 -5.55 24.53 -13.09
C GLU A 29 -5.06 23.15 -12.66
N LEU A 30 -4.96 22.89 -11.35
CA LEU A 30 -4.59 21.59 -10.80
C LEU A 30 -5.61 20.50 -11.17
N ALA A 31 -6.89 20.82 -11.15
CA ALA A 31 -7.95 19.90 -11.57
C ALA A 31 -7.79 19.50 -13.06
N GLY A 32 -7.44 20.46 -13.90
CA GLY A 32 -7.22 20.24 -15.35
C GLY A 32 -5.91 19.53 -15.72
N PHE A 33 -5.05 19.14 -14.77
CA PHE A 33 -3.79 18.45 -15.08
C PHE A 33 -4.02 17.10 -15.76
N SER A 34 -3.38 16.93 -16.93
CA SER A 34 -3.28 15.62 -17.58
C SER A 34 -2.44 14.64 -16.73
N VAL A 35 -2.60 13.34 -16.98
CA VAL A 35 -1.77 12.30 -16.33
C VAL A 35 -0.28 12.59 -16.55
N GLN A 36 0.10 13.01 -17.78
CA GLN A 36 1.49 13.35 -18.07
C GLN A 36 1.98 14.52 -17.20
N LYS A 37 1.20 15.58 -17.05
CA LYS A 37 1.56 16.73 -16.21
C LYS A 37 1.68 16.35 -14.74
N ARG A 38 0.81 15.44 -14.27
CA ARG A 38 0.91 14.86 -12.90
C ARG A 38 2.17 14.03 -12.71
N MET A 39 2.56 13.25 -13.73
CA MET A 39 3.83 12.49 -13.70
C MET A 39 5.05 13.42 -13.61
N GLU A 40 5.05 14.55 -14.33
CA GLU A 40 6.15 15.53 -14.32
C GLU A 40 6.24 16.30 -13.00
N THR A 41 5.11 16.71 -12.44
CA THR A 41 5.04 17.56 -11.25
C THR A 41 4.95 16.76 -9.94
N GLY A 42 4.60 15.49 -10.00
CA GLY A 42 4.31 14.67 -8.83
C GLY A 42 2.97 15.01 -8.13
N ILE A 43 2.20 15.98 -8.64
CA ILE A 43 0.98 16.45 -7.99
C ILE A 43 -0.16 15.45 -8.24
N ARG A 44 -0.79 15.01 -7.16
CA ARG A 44 -1.93 14.08 -7.19
C ARG A 44 -3.23 14.77 -7.64
N PRO A 45 -4.25 14.01 -8.07
CA PRO A 45 -5.58 14.55 -8.40
C PRO A 45 -6.19 15.34 -7.24
N VAL A 46 -6.88 16.44 -7.56
CA VAL A 46 -7.62 17.26 -6.58
C VAL A 46 -9.07 16.85 -6.45
N HIS A 47 -9.63 16.15 -7.43
CA HIS A 47 -10.98 15.58 -7.38
C HIS A 47 -10.92 14.06 -7.43
N LEU A 48 -11.71 13.39 -6.60
CA LEU A 48 -11.81 11.92 -6.63
C LEU A 48 -12.45 11.40 -7.92
N ASP A 49 -13.27 12.23 -8.58
CA ASP A 49 -14.01 11.86 -9.79
C ASP A 49 -13.20 11.94 -11.08
N ASP A 50 -12.17 12.80 -11.10
CA ASP A 50 -11.37 13.07 -12.28
C ASP A 50 -10.29 12.02 -12.52
N PHE A 51 -10.17 11.05 -11.60
CA PHE A 51 -9.13 10.06 -11.70
C PHE A 51 -9.66 8.75 -12.28
N THR A 52 -9.36 8.54 -13.56
CA THR A 52 -9.55 7.27 -14.26
C THR A 52 -8.21 6.82 -14.80
N MET A 53 -7.75 5.63 -14.39
CA MET A 53 -6.55 5.01 -14.94
C MET A 53 -6.90 3.69 -15.63
N PRO A 54 -6.23 3.38 -16.75
CA PRO A 54 -6.35 2.05 -17.33
C PRO A 54 -5.83 1.03 -16.31
N HIS A 55 -6.68 0.10 -15.95
CA HIS A 55 -6.36 -1.01 -15.05
C HIS A 55 -6.26 -2.29 -15.88
N THR A 56 -5.21 -3.08 -15.68
CA THR A 56 -4.99 -4.31 -16.47
C THR A 56 -5.99 -5.42 -16.15
N GLY A 57 -6.69 -5.29 -15.02
CA GLY A 57 -7.66 -6.27 -14.53
C GLY A 57 -7.01 -7.51 -13.91
N ALA A 58 -7.88 -8.35 -13.33
CA ALA A 58 -7.48 -9.60 -12.72
C ALA A 58 -6.98 -10.60 -13.77
N LEU A 59 -5.93 -11.36 -13.42
CA LEU A 59 -5.49 -12.49 -14.24
C LEU A 59 -6.42 -13.71 -14.00
N PRO A 60 -6.65 -14.53 -15.02
CA PRO A 60 -7.38 -15.79 -14.83
C PRO A 60 -6.64 -16.68 -13.84
N SER A 61 -7.36 -17.16 -12.83
CA SER A 61 -6.83 -18.10 -11.85
C SER A 61 -7.92 -19.04 -11.36
N THR A 62 -7.54 -20.28 -11.08
CA THR A 62 -8.36 -21.29 -10.43
C THR A 62 -8.02 -21.48 -8.95
N HIS A 63 -6.91 -20.87 -8.48
CA HIS A 63 -6.46 -21.00 -7.09
C HIS A 63 -7.26 -20.10 -6.17
N MET A 64 -7.67 -20.66 -5.03
CA MET A 64 -8.48 -19.98 -4.03
C MET A 64 -7.89 -20.10 -2.64
N LEU A 65 -7.74 -18.95 -1.97
CA LEU A 65 -7.40 -18.85 -0.56
C LEU A 65 -8.69 -18.59 0.23
N SER A 66 -9.05 -19.44 1.18
CA SER A 66 -10.25 -19.24 1.97
C SER A 66 -10.00 -19.31 3.47
N LEU A 67 -10.78 -18.53 4.22
CA LEU A 67 -10.75 -18.43 5.67
C LEU A 67 -12.11 -18.91 6.23
N GLN A 68 -12.08 -19.70 7.30
CA GLN A 68 -13.30 -20.20 7.95
C GLN A 68 -13.17 -20.06 9.46
N ASN A 69 -14.14 -19.36 10.06
CA ASN A 69 -14.27 -19.15 11.51
C ASN A 69 -12.98 -18.65 12.18
N ILE A 70 -12.29 -17.72 11.51
CA ILE A 70 -11.08 -17.14 12.04
C ILE A 70 -11.42 -16.23 13.22
N GLN A 71 -10.83 -16.50 14.38
CA GLN A 71 -10.89 -15.65 15.56
C GLN A 71 -9.48 -15.47 16.11
N PHE A 72 -9.13 -14.24 16.42
CA PHE A 72 -7.87 -13.92 17.06
C PHE A 72 -8.06 -12.86 18.15
N SER A 73 -7.39 -13.06 19.29
CA SER A 73 -7.44 -12.13 20.42
C SER A 73 -6.04 -11.81 20.91
N TYR A 74 -5.81 -10.53 21.17
CA TYR A 74 -4.67 -10.08 21.96
C TYR A 74 -5.04 -10.15 23.45
N ARG A 75 -4.45 -11.10 24.18
CA ARG A 75 -4.83 -11.39 25.58
C ARG A 75 -6.32 -11.71 25.69
N LYS A 76 -7.13 -10.79 26.24
CA LYS A 76 -8.59 -10.94 26.44
C LYS A 76 -9.42 -10.10 25.46
N HIS A 77 -8.79 -9.34 24.57
CA HIS A 77 -9.47 -8.48 23.62
C HIS A 77 -9.53 -9.15 22.23
N GLU A 78 -10.75 -9.42 21.75
CA GLU A 78 -10.94 -9.95 20.40
C GLU A 78 -10.58 -8.87 19.39
N ALA A 79 -9.61 -9.17 18.53
CA ALA A 79 -9.07 -8.24 17.53
C ALA A 79 -9.44 -8.62 16.09
N LEU A 80 -9.88 -9.88 15.89
CA LEU A 80 -10.29 -10.35 14.58
C LEU A 80 -11.36 -11.43 14.70
N HIS A 81 -12.42 -11.29 13.93
CA HIS A 81 -13.50 -12.28 13.79
C HIS A 81 -13.96 -12.31 12.33
N ILE A 82 -13.62 -13.37 11.57
CA ILE A 82 -14.03 -13.56 10.18
C ILE A 82 -14.70 -14.92 10.06
N SER A 83 -16.00 -14.92 9.84
CA SER A 83 -16.78 -16.15 9.71
C SER A 83 -16.41 -16.92 8.44
N ARG A 84 -16.34 -16.22 7.30
CA ARG A 84 -15.94 -16.77 6.02
C ARG A 84 -15.41 -15.67 5.10
N ALA A 85 -14.34 -15.99 4.36
CA ALA A 85 -13.82 -15.15 3.28
C ALA A 85 -13.16 -16.05 2.23
N SER A 86 -13.11 -15.60 0.97
CA SER A 86 -12.40 -16.30 -0.10
C SER A 86 -11.83 -15.33 -1.10
N PHE A 87 -10.61 -15.58 -1.56
CA PHE A 87 -9.84 -14.72 -2.45
C PHE A 87 -9.22 -15.55 -3.57
N HIS A 88 -9.23 -15.04 -4.78
CA HIS A 88 -8.55 -15.65 -5.90
C HIS A 88 -7.14 -15.10 -6.06
N SER A 89 -6.19 -15.95 -6.46
CA SER A 89 -4.87 -15.49 -6.91
C SER A 89 -4.97 -14.73 -8.24
N GLY A 90 -3.89 -14.14 -8.71
CA GLY A 90 -3.90 -13.32 -9.92
C GLY A 90 -4.58 -11.95 -9.76
N ARG A 91 -4.84 -11.55 -8.51
CA ARG A 91 -5.46 -10.26 -8.16
C ARG A 91 -4.60 -9.49 -7.17
N ILE A 92 -4.70 -8.16 -7.27
CA ILE A 92 -4.23 -7.25 -6.24
C ILE A 92 -5.45 -6.84 -5.42
N ILE A 93 -5.43 -7.18 -4.13
CA ILE A 93 -6.56 -7.05 -3.21
C ILE A 93 -6.25 -5.94 -2.20
N ALA A 94 -6.98 -4.84 -2.25
CA ALA A 94 -6.87 -3.78 -1.26
C ALA A 94 -7.55 -4.16 0.06
N VAL A 95 -6.88 -3.92 1.17
CA VAL A 95 -7.41 -4.07 2.53
C VAL A 95 -7.60 -2.69 3.13
N ILE A 96 -8.84 -2.22 3.21
CA ILE A 96 -9.20 -0.89 3.69
C ILE A 96 -9.94 -0.95 5.03
N GLY A 97 -9.99 0.18 5.73
CA GLY A 97 -10.67 0.32 7.03
C GLY A 97 -9.99 1.37 7.89
N LYS A 98 -10.67 1.87 8.92
CA LYS A 98 -10.12 2.88 9.83
C LYS A 98 -8.85 2.39 10.55
N ASN A 99 -8.07 3.32 11.11
CA ASN A 99 -6.95 2.96 11.98
C ASN A 99 -7.49 2.17 13.19
N GLY A 100 -6.80 1.07 13.53
CA GLY A 100 -7.28 0.15 14.58
C GLY A 100 -8.40 -0.81 14.16
N ALA A 101 -8.87 -0.79 12.92
CA ALA A 101 -9.94 -1.68 12.46
C ALA A 101 -9.57 -3.17 12.41
N GLY A 102 -8.28 -3.52 12.51
CA GLY A 102 -7.82 -4.91 12.47
C GLY A 102 -7.12 -5.33 11.17
N LYS A 103 -6.81 -4.40 10.25
CA LYS A 103 -6.16 -4.70 8.94
C LYS A 103 -4.84 -5.43 9.09
N SER A 104 -3.91 -4.90 9.89
CA SER A 104 -2.60 -5.52 10.14
C SER A 104 -2.72 -6.85 10.89
N THR A 105 -3.72 -6.99 11.78
CA THR A 105 -4.04 -8.27 12.44
C THR A 105 -4.53 -9.29 11.42
N PHE A 106 -5.41 -8.89 10.50
CA PHE A 106 -5.92 -9.74 9.43
C PHE A 106 -4.78 -10.31 8.57
N VAL A 107 -3.91 -9.47 8.02
CA VAL A 107 -2.81 -9.94 7.17
C VAL A 107 -1.78 -10.73 7.96
N SER A 108 -1.54 -10.40 9.24
CA SER A 108 -0.64 -11.17 10.10
C SER A 108 -1.17 -12.57 10.43
N VAL A 109 -2.48 -12.72 10.60
CA VAL A 109 -3.15 -14.03 10.73
C VAL A 109 -3.08 -14.77 9.39
N LEU A 110 -3.38 -14.10 8.29
CA LEU A 110 -3.33 -14.66 6.94
C LEU A 110 -1.95 -15.25 6.63
N CYS A 111 -0.89 -14.49 6.86
CA CYS A 111 0.51 -14.92 6.66
C CYS A 111 1.01 -15.95 7.69
N GLY A 112 0.24 -16.23 8.76
CA GLY A 112 0.65 -17.16 9.80
C GLY A 112 1.72 -16.60 10.77
N ILE A 113 1.90 -15.27 10.81
CA ILE A 113 2.74 -14.56 11.79
C ILE A 113 2.10 -14.71 13.17
N LEU A 114 0.80 -14.47 13.26
CA LEU A 114 0.00 -14.70 14.46
C LEU A 114 -0.52 -16.15 14.46
N LYS A 115 -0.05 -16.96 15.39
CA LYS A 115 -0.21 -18.43 15.34
C LYS A 115 -1.40 -18.96 16.14
N ASN A 116 -1.89 -18.19 17.11
CA ASN A 116 -2.90 -18.67 18.10
C ASN A 116 -4.35 -18.34 17.66
N GLN A 117 -4.61 -18.21 16.37
CA GLN A 117 -5.97 -18.03 15.86
C GLN A 117 -6.77 -19.33 16.00
N LYS A 118 -8.08 -19.20 16.23
CA LYS A 118 -9.06 -20.29 16.01
C LYS A 118 -9.46 -20.25 14.52
N GLY A 119 -10.09 -21.34 14.07
CA GLY A 119 -10.52 -21.50 12.68
C GLY A 119 -9.38 -21.96 11.75
N CYS A 120 -9.69 -22.04 10.48
CA CYS A 120 -8.80 -22.62 9.47
C CYS A 120 -8.64 -21.70 8.26
N VAL A 121 -7.44 -21.72 7.68
CA VAL A 121 -7.13 -21.12 6.39
C VAL A 121 -6.84 -22.25 5.41
N TYR A 122 -7.45 -22.18 4.23
CA TYR A 122 -7.32 -23.20 3.19
C TYR A 122 -6.70 -22.56 1.94
N MET A 123 -5.87 -23.30 1.23
CA MET A 123 -5.43 -23.02 -0.14
C MET A 123 -5.89 -24.20 -0.99
N ASP A 124 -6.72 -23.93 -1.98
CA ASP A 124 -7.34 -24.94 -2.85
C ASP A 124 -7.98 -26.10 -2.05
N GLU A 125 -8.83 -25.74 -1.06
CA GLU A 125 -9.52 -26.65 -0.15
C GLU A 125 -8.62 -27.43 0.84
N ILE A 126 -7.29 -27.27 0.74
CA ILE A 126 -6.34 -27.91 1.66
C ILE A 126 -6.05 -26.96 2.84
N ALA A 127 -6.28 -27.43 4.07
CA ALA A 127 -5.99 -26.67 5.27
C ALA A 127 -4.47 -26.40 5.42
N VAL A 128 -4.10 -25.15 5.55
CA VAL A 128 -2.69 -24.72 5.62
C VAL A 128 -2.38 -24.16 7.01
N PRO A 129 -1.56 -24.87 7.82
CA PRO A 129 -1.21 -24.40 9.16
C PRO A 129 -0.36 -23.14 9.13
N PRO A 130 -0.33 -22.33 10.22
CA PRO A 130 0.39 -21.07 10.29
C PRO A 130 1.85 -21.16 9.84
N LYS A 131 2.59 -22.20 10.23
CA LYS A 131 4.00 -22.39 9.85
C LYS A 131 4.19 -22.52 8.33
N LYS A 132 3.28 -23.20 7.63
CA LYS A 132 3.33 -23.33 6.17
C LYS A 132 2.96 -22.01 5.49
N ARG A 133 1.94 -21.30 6.00
CA ARG A 133 1.58 -19.99 5.49
C ARG A 133 2.73 -19.00 5.63
N LEU A 134 3.39 -18.97 6.80
CA LEU A 134 4.56 -18.11 7.03
C LEU A 134 5.69 -18.40 6.02
N ALA A 135 5.94 -19.66 5.72
CA ALA A 135 6.93 -20.04 4.72
C ALA A 135 6.53 -19.62 3.28
N ALA A 136 5.22 -19.59 2.98
CA ALA A 136 4.67 -19.21 1.69
C ALA A 136 4.42 -17.69 1.54
N SER A 137 4.62 -16.90 2.59
CA SER A 137 4.32 -15.47 2.62
C SER A 137 5.57 -14.60 2.59
N TYR A 138 5.42 -13.40 2.03
CA TYR A 138 6.36 -12.29 2.16
C TYR A 138 5.59 -11.01 2.47
N MET A 139 6.09 -10.22 3.40
CA MET A 139 5.47 -8.94 3.76
C MET A 139 6.47 -7.81 3.54
N VAL A 140 6.08 -6.85 2.73
CA VAL A 140 6.79 -5.57 2.55
C VAL A 140 6.19 -4.58 3.54
N MET A 141 7.01 -4.13 4.48
CA MET A 141 6.58 -3.25 5.57
C MET A 141 6.50 -1.79 5.10
N GLN A 142 5.65 -0.99 5.74
CA GLN A 142 5.54 0.46 5.50
C GLN A 142 6.90 1.16 5.64
N GLU A 143 7.63 0.86 6.71
CA GLU A 143 9.01 1.33 6.93
C GLU A 143 10.01 0.30 6.41
N VAL A 144 10.29 0.35 5.10
CA VAL A 144 11.20 -0.61 4.42
C VAL A 144 12.59 -0.62 5.07
N ASN A 145 13.02 0.47 5.71
CA ASN A 145 14.29 0.54 6.43
C ASN A 145 14.42 -0.50 7.55
N HIS A 146 13.31 -0.93 8.15
CA HIS A 146 13.31 -1.95 9.20
C HIS A 146 13.38 -3.38 8.66
N GLN A 147 13.40 -3.54 7.36
CA GLN A 147 13.35 -4.83 6.70
C GLN A 147 14.66 -5.16 5.94
N LEU A 148 15.51 -4.16 5.71
CA LEU A 148 16.75 -4.30 4.96
C LEU A 148 17.94 -4.42 5.93
N PHE A 149 18.63 -5.56 5.94
CA PHE A 149 19.62 -5.90 6.98
C PHE A 149 21.02 -6.25 6.44
N THR A 150 21.14 -6.52 5.14
CA THR A 150 22.39 -7.03 4.55
C THR A 150 23.33 -5.92 4.12
N ASP A 151 24.57 -6.30 3.76
CA ASP A 151 25.59 -5.37 3.33
C ASP A 151 25.45 -4.94 1.87
N SER A 152 24.70 -5.70 1.06
CA SER A 152 24.46 -5.38 -0.37
C SER A 152 23.03 -5.66 -0.80
N VAL A 153 22.58 -4.99 -1.87
CA VAL A 153 21.29 -5.23 -2.53
C VAL A 153 21.17 -6.68 -3.00
N GLU A 154 22.26 -7.23 -3.54
CA GLU A 154 22.32 -8.61 -4.00
C GLU A 154 22.02 -9.59 -2.87
N GLU A 155 22.71 -9.45 -1.75
CA GLU A 155 22.49 -10.28 -0.55
C GLU A 155 21.08 -10.13 0.00
N GLU A 156 20.52 -8.92 -0.02
CA GLU A 156 19.16 -8.66 0.47
C GLU A 156 18.11 -9.41 -0.37
N ILE A 157 18.27 -9.43 -1.70
CA ILE A 157 17.33 -10.12 -2.59
C ILE A 157 17.35 -11.63 -2.39
N VAL A 158 18.52 -12.22 -2.17
CA VAL A 158 18.65 -13.67 -1.99
C VAL A 158 18.48 -14.13 -0.55
N LEU A 159 18.27 -13.20 0.38
CA LEU A 159 18.17 -13.48 1.81
C LEU A 159 17.13 -14.57 2.11
N GLY A 160 17.55 -15.61 2.82
CA GLY A 160 16.70 -16.74 3.21
C GLY A 160 16.54 -17.82 2.13
N VAL A 161 17.16 -17.69 0.97
CA VAL A 161 17.21 -18.73 -0.06
C VAL A 161 18.51 -19.52 0.06
N ARG A 162 18.42 -20.84 0.21
CA ARG A 162 19.62 -21.69 0.47
C ARG A 162 20.57 -21.75 -0.70
N GLU A 163 20.06 -21.87 -1.92
CA GLU A 163 20.83 -22.01 -3.15
C GLU A 163 20.26 -21.03 -4.19
N PRO A 164 20.67 -19.74 -4.13
CA PRO A 164 20.18 -18.74 -5.04
C PRO A 164 20.72 -18.96 -6.45
N SER A 165 19.82 -18.92 -7.45
CA SER A 165 20.20 -18.97 -8.86
C SER A 165 20.72 -17.60 -9.30
N GLU A 166 21.95 -17.54 -9.79
CA GLU A 166 22.54 -16.30 -10.31
C GLU A 166 21.76 -15.74 -11.51
N GLU A 167 21.28 -16.61 -12.39
CA GLU A 167 20.48 -16.20 -13.55
C GLU A 167 19.17 -15.55 -13.12
N ARG A 168 18.48 -16.16 -12.14
CA ARG A 168 17.24 -15.59 -11.58
C ARG A 168 17.50 -14.27 -10.86
N LEU A 169 18.60 -14.17 -10.12
CA LEU A 169 19.00 -12.93 -9.45
C LEU A 169 19.20 -11.80 -10.45
N LYS A 170 19.95 -12.08 -11.53
CA LYS A 170 20.17 -11.12 -12.62
C LYS A 170 18.85 -10.66 -13.25
N GLN A 171 17.93 -11.59 -13.51
CA GLN A 171 16.60 -11.28 -14.05
C GLN A 171 15.81 -10.35 -13.11
N VAL A 172 15.77 -10.66 -11.81
CA VAL A 172 15.06 -9.82 -10.82
C VAL A 172 15.70 -8.45 -10.69
N LEU A 173 17.03 -8.36 -10.65
CA LEU A 173 17.75 -7.07 -10.59
C LEU A 173 17.43 -6.18 -11.79
N LEU A 174 17.36 -6.76 -12.99
CA LEU A 174 16.98 -6.05 -14.23
C LEU A 174 15.51 -5.66 -14.21
N GLN A 175 14.62 -6.58 -13.83
CA GLN A 175 13.17 -6.32 -13.74
C GLN A 175 12.85 -5.18 -12.77
N MET A 176 13.54 -5.11 -11.65
CA MET A 176 13.37 -4.06 -10.64
C MET A 176 14.13 -2.77 -10.97
N ASP A 177 14.89 -2.72 -12.05
CA ASP A 177 15.75 -1.59 -12.43
C ASP A 177 16.71 -1.17 -11.29
N ILE A 178 17.38 -2.17 -10.68
CA ILE A 178 18.35 -2.00 -9.59
C ILE A 178 19.68 -2.72 -9.86
N ALA A 179 19.89 -3.22 -11.07
CA ALA A 179 21.09 -3.97 -11.42
C ALA A 179 22.40 -3.20 -11.19
N MET A 180 22.40 -1.88 -11.44
CA MET A 180 23.54 -1.00 -11.19
C MET A 180 23.80 -0.73 -9.70
N LEU A 181 22.89 -1.15 -8.84
CA LEU A 181 22.93 -0.92 -7.39
C LEU A 181 23.28 -2.18 -6.62
N LYS A 182 23.54 -3.32 -7.29
CA LYS A 182 23.63 -4.65 -6.69
C LYS A 182 24.64 -4.76 -5.54
N GLU A 183 25.78 -4.04 -5.64
CA GLU A 183 26.84 -4.03 -4.65
C GLU A 183 26.69 -2.92 -3.59
N ARG A 184 25.64 -2.06 -3.72
CA ARG A 184 25.43 -0.97 -2.79
C ARG A 184 24.78 -1.46 -1.50
N HIS A 185 25.17 -0.86 -0.40
CA HIS A 185 24.49 -1.09 0.88
C HIS A 185 23.03 -0.56 0.80
N PRO A 186 22.00 -1.35 1.16
CA PRO A 186 20.60 -0.97 1.03
C PRO A 186 20.25 0.35 1.71
N MET A 187 20.89 0.66 2.85
CA MET A 187 20.62 1.91 3.57
C MET A 187 21.10 3.17 2.82
N SER A 188 22.01 3.04 1.84
CA SER A 188 22.48 4.16 1.01
C SER A 188 21.52 4.53 -0.13
N LEU A 189 20.46 3.74 -0.32
CA LEU A 189 19.50 3.89 -1.41
C LEU A 189 18.42 4.91 -1.10
N SER A 190 17.81 5.48 -2.15
CA SER A 190 16.60 6.29 -2.02
C SER A 190 15.42 5.43 -1.57
N GLY A 191 14.35 6.05 -1.03
CA GLY A 191 13.16 5.33 -0.58
C GLY A 191 12.55 4.44 -1.67
N GLY A 192 12.42 4.92 -2.90
CA GLY A 192 11.91 4.14 -4.04
C GLY A 192 12.84 2.99 -4.43
N GLN A 193 14.16 3.18 -4.38
CA GLN A 193 15.12 2.10 -4.62
C GLN A 193 15.04 1.00 -3.55
N LYS A 194 14.92 1.39 -2.27
CA LYS A 194 14.72 0.44 -1.16
C LYS A 194 13.44 -0.38 -1.34
N GLN A 195 12.37 0.26 -1.78
CA GLN A 195 11.11 -0.41 -2.06
C GLN A 195 11.25 -1.43 -3.19
N ARG A 196 11.96 -1.08 -4.28
CA ARG A 196 12.27 -2.00 -5.38
C ARG A 196 13.09 -3.20 -4.91
N VAL A 197 14.05 -3.00 -3.99
CA VAL A 197 14.82 -4.11 -3.37
C VAL A 197 13.89 -5.04 -2.60
N ALA A 198 13.01 -4.50 -1.74
CA ALA A 198 12.08 -5.32 -0.97
C ALA A 198 11.08 -6.10 -1.86
N ILE A 199 10.59 -5.49 -2.93
CA ILE A 199 9.75 -6.16 -3.93
C ILE A 199 10.56 -7.23 -4.68
N GLY A 200 11.79 -6.90 -5.08
CA GLY A 200 12.71 -7.85 -5.72
C GLY A 200 12.97 -9.08 -4.87
N ALA A 201 13.15 -8.92 -3.56
CA ALA A 201 13.28 -10.02 -2.62
C ALA A 201 12.01 -10.89 -2.57
N ALA A 202 10.82 -10.28 -2.56
CA ALA A 202 9.56 -11.02 -2.63
C ALA A 202 9.45 -11.86 -3.91
N VAL A 203 9.77 -11.26 -5.07
CA VAL A 203 9.78 -11.94 -6.38
C VAL A 203 10.80 -13.07 -6.40
N PHE A 204 12.02 -12.82 -5.93
CA PHE A 204 13.09 -13.81 -5.92
C PHE A 204 12.75 -15.02 -5.05
N CYS A 205 12.20 -14.79 -3.86
CA CYS A 205 11.79 -15.84 -2.94
C CYS A 205 10.63 -16.71 -3.46
N GLY A 206 9.92 -16.29 -4.51
CA GLY A 206 8.85 -17.08 -5.13
C GLY A 206 7.69 -17.38 -4.17
N LYS A 207 7.29 -16.40 -3.36
CA LYS A 207 6.20 -16.58 -2.39
C LYS A 207 4.84 -16.48 -3.06
N THR A 208 3.90 -17.28 -2.55
CA THR A 208 2.51 -17.33 -3.08
C THR A 208 1.59 -16.29 -2.43
N ILE A 209 1.91 -15.84 -1.21
CA ILE A 209 1.17 -14.76 -0.54
C ILE A 209 2.12 -13.59 -0.35
N VAL A 210 1.84 -12.46 -0.98
CA VAL A 210 2.63 -11.23 -0.84
C VAL A 210 1.74 -10.15 -0.26
N VAL A 211 2.22 -9.50 0.79
CA VAL A 211 1.50 -8.42 1.48
C VAL A 211 2.33 -7.15 1.42
N PHE A 212 1.68 -6.04 1.12
CA PHE A 212 2.26 -4.69 1.18
C PHE A 212 1.50 -3.89 2.24
N ASP A 213 2.23 -3.30 3.17
CA ASP A 213 1.65 -2.42 4.20
C ASP A 213 1.97 -0.97 3.86
N GLU A 214 0.94 -0.20 3.44
CA GLU A 214 1.01 1.22 3.04
C GLU A 214 2.14 1.55 2.04
N PRO A 215 2.24 0.86 0.89
CA PRO A 215 3.40 0.98 -0.01
C PRO A 215 3.53 2.35 -0.69
N THR A 216 2.49 3.18 -0.65
CA THR A 216 2.47 4.52 -1.26
C THR A 216 2.44 5.65 -0.24
N SER A 217 2.66 5.33 1.04
CA SER A 217 2.67 6.35 2.09
C SER A 217 3.78 7.38 1.85
N GLY A 218 3.40 8.66 1.78
CA GLY A 218 4.34 9.76 1.55
C GLY A 218 4.85 9.90 0.11
N LEU A 219 4.39 9.09 -0.84
CA LEU A 219 4.80 9.18 -2.24
C LEU A 219 3.98 10.22 -3.00
N ASP A 220 4.64 10.93 -3.90
CA ASP A 220 4.01 11.75 -4.93
C ASP A 220 3.34 10.90 -6.02
N PHE A 221 2.72 11.54 -7.01
CA PHE A 221 2.01 10.84 -8.07
C PHE A 221 2.92 9.94 -8.92
N SER A 222 4.09 10.42 -9.30
CA SER A 222 5.03 9.69 -10.15
C SER A 222 5.55 8.42 -9.46
N HIS A 223 5.98 8.53 -8.20
CA HIS A 223 6.47 7.38 -7.43
C HIS A 223 5.34 6.38 -7.09
N MET A 224 4.10 6.87 -6.84
CA MET A 224 2.95 6.00 -6.70
C MET A 224 2.72 5.16 -7.96
N MET A 225 2.76 5.77 -9.15
CA MET A 225 2.57 5.06 -10.42
C MET A 225 3.70 4.06 -10.71
N GLN A 226 4.94 4.38 -10.31
CA GLN A 226 6.03 3.39 -10.35
C GLN A 226 5.73 2.18 -9.47
N THR A 227 5.20 2.40 -8.26
CA THR A 227 4.79 1.31 -7.35
C THR A 227 3.67 0.48 -7.97
N VAL A 228 2.67 1.10 -8.60
CA VAL A 228 1.62 0.40 -9.37
C VAL A 228 2.25 -0.52 -10.41
N GLY A 229 3.16 0.01 -11.23
CA GLY A 229 3.85 -0.79 -12.27
C GLY A 229 4.62 -1.99 -11.71
N LEU A 230 5.25 -1.84 -10.54
CA LEU A 230 5.95 -2.95 -9.88
C LEU A 230 4.99 -4.04 -9.37
N LEU A 231 3.84 -3.66 -8.79
CA LEU A 231 2.84 -4.63 -8.35
C LEU A 231 2.18 -5.36 -9.52
N GLU A 232 1.94 -4.67 -10.62
CA GLU A 232 1.43 -5.29 -11.86
C GLU A 232 2.41 -6.32 -12.42
N GLN A 233 3.71 -6.05 -12.38
CA GLN A 233 4.75 -7.01 -12.79
C GLN A 233 4.85 -8.23 -11.85
N LEU A 234 4.49 -8.07 -10.57
CA LEU A 234 4.43 -9.16 -9.60
C LEU A 234 3.20 -10.04 -9.78
N LYS A 235 2.13 -9.51 -10.38
CA LYS A 235 0.85 -10.22 -10.58
C LYS A 235 1.08 -11.49 -11.41
N SER A 236 0.63 -12.62 -10.89
CA SER A 236 0.73 -13.95 -11.51
C SER A 236 -0.50 -14.78 -11.13
N PRO A 237 -0.95 -15.72 -11.99
CA PRO A 237 -2.05 -16.62 -11.66
C PRO A 237 -1.92 -17.39 -10.33
N ASP A 238 -0.68 -17.55 -9.84
CA ASP A 238 -0.38 -18.33 -8.64
C ASP A 238 -0.13 -17.48 -7.39
N ILE A 239 -0.15 -16.13 -7.52
CA ILE A 239 0.20 -15.22 -6.43
C ILE A 239 -1.04 -14.49 -5.92
N TYR A 240 -1.21 -14.45 -4.60
CA TYR A 240 -2.17 -13.61 -3.88
C TYR A 240 -1.43 -12.34 -3.42
N ILE A 241 -1.87 -11.17 -3.87
CA ILE A 241 -1.29 -9.89 -3.47
C ILE A 241 -2.31 -9.14 -2.63
N PHE A 242 -1.96 -8.85 -1.37
CA PHE A 242 -2.78 -8.03 -0.47
C PHE A 242 -2.05 -6.71 -0.22
N VAL A 243 -2.78 -5.61 -0.30
CA VAL A 243 -2.23 -4.27 -0.04
C VAL A 243 -3.07 -3.57 1.01
N ILE A 244 -2.50 -3.35 2.20
CA ILE A 244 -3.12 -2.46 3.17
C ILE A 244 -2.85 -1.04 2.69
N THR A 245 -3.90 -0.25 2.48
CA THR A 245 -3.72 1.13 2.06
C THR A 245 -4.93 2.01 2.34
N HIS A 246 -4.67 3.31 2.46
CA HIS A 246 -5.66 4.38 2.51
C HIS A 246 -5.59 5.29 1.27
N ASP A 247 -4.89 4.86 0.23
CA ASP A 247 -4.61 5.63 -0.97
C ASP A 247 -5.64 5.31 -2.05
N TYR A 248 -6.64 6.19 -2.20
CA TYR A 248 -7.74 6.01 -3.15
C TYR A 248 -7.25 5.90 -4.60
N GLU A 249 -6.33 6.79 -5.00
CA GLU A 249 -5.79 6.81 -6.36
C GLU A 249 -4.98 5.55 -6.67
N PHE A 250 -4.23 5.05 -5.67
CA PHE A 250 -3.51 3.80 -5.79
C PHE A 250 -4.46 2.60 -5.94
N ILE A 251 -5.54 2.54 -5.14
CA ILE A 251 -6.53 1.47 -5.25
C ILE A 251 -7.14 1.45 -6.64
N LEU A 252 -7.53 2.60 -7.19
CA LEU A 252 -8.08 2.71 -8.53
C LEU A 252 -7.09 2.33 -9.64
N SER A 253 -5.78 2.51 -9.39
CA SER A 253 -4.75 2.25 -10.39
C SER A 253 -4.23 0.81 -10.39
N ALA A 254 -4.29 0.12 -9.25
CA ALA A 254 -3.60 -1.15 -9.07
C ALA A 254 -4.51 -2.30 -8.64
N CYS A 255 -5.61 -2.04 -7.91
CA CYS A 255 -6.34 -3.11 -7.24
C CYS A 255 -7.50 -3.63 -8.06
N ASP A 256 -7.73 -4.94 -8.01
CA ASP A 256 -8.84 -5.65 -8.67
C ASP A 256 -10.04 -5.85 -7.73
N GLU A 257 -9.75 -5.92 -6.43
CA GLU A 257 -10.71 -6.30 -5.39
C GLU A 257 -10.44 -5.50 -4.12
N VAL A 258 -11.47 -5.23 -3.34
CA VAL A 258 -11.40 -4.50 -2.08
C VAL A 258 -12.03 -5.29 -0.96
N ILE A 259 -11.35 -5.35 0.18
CA ILE A 259 -11.84 -5.86 1.46
C ILE A 259 -11.96 -4.69 2.43
N GLU A 260 -13.15 -4.48 2.99
CA GLU A 260 -13.37 -3.51 4.06
C GLU A 260 -13.38 -4.21 5.42
N ILE A 261 -12.44 -3.83 6.30
CA ILE A 261 -12.38 -4.32 7.69
C ILE A 261 -12.86 -3.24 8.63
N GLU A 262 -13.82 -3.59 9.49
CA GLU A 262 -14.36 -2.72 10.53
C GLU A 262 -14.47 -3.48 11.85
N ASN A 263 -13.89 -2.93 12.92
CA ASN A 263 -13.92 -3.52 14.28
C ASN A 263 -13.53 -5.01 14.32
N GLY A 264 -12.48 -5.39 13.58
CA GLY A 264 -12.00 -6.76 13.51
C GLY A 264 -12.85 -7.72 12.67
N THR A 265 -13.88 -7.24 12.01
CA THR A 265 -14.74 -8.04 11.13
C THR A 265 -14.57 -7.65 9.67
N MET A 266 -14.74 -8.59 8.75
CA MET A 266 -14.87 -8.27 7.33
C MET A 266 -16.30 -7.79 7.08
N LYS A 267 -16.45 -6.50 6.80
CA LYS A 267 -17.75 -5.87 6.56
C LYS A 267 -18.28 -6.19 5.17
N THR A 268 -17.41 -6.11 4.18
CA THR A 268 -17.72 -6.39 2.78
C THR A 268 -16.44 -6.69 2.00
N ASP A 269 -16.60 -7.45 0.94
CA ASP A 269 -15.62 -7.66 -0.13
C ASP A 269 -16.31 -7.43 -1.48
N TYR A 270 -15.59 -6.87 -2.45
CA TYR A 270 -16.13 -6.60 -3.77
C TYR A 270 -15.04 -6.38 -4.81
N LEU A 271 -15.36 -6.75 -6.06
CA LEU A 271 -14.53 -6.44 -7.22
C LEU A 271 -14.65 -4.95 -7.56
N LEU A 272 -13.59 -4.35 -8.09
CA LEU A 272 -13.57 -2.97 -8.56
C LEU A 272 -14.16 -2.82 -9.98
N ASP A 273 -15.35 -3.40 -10.17
CA ASP A 273 -16.23 -3.10 -11.28
C ASP A 273 -16.98 -1.75 -11.08
N ASN A 274 -17.90 -1.41 -11.97
CA ASN A 274 -18.66 -0.16 -11.87
C ASN A 274 -19.43 -0.02 -10.55
N MET A 275 -19.91 -1.10 -9.96
CA MET A 275 -20.59 -1.08 -8.66
C MET A 275 -19.60 -0.97 -7.50
N GLY A 276 -18.47 -1.66 -7.60
CA GLY A 276 -17.39 -1.60 -6.61
C GLY A 276 -16.77 -0.22 -6.53
N LEU A 277 -16.57 0.44 -7.64
CA LEU A 277 -16.10 1.83 -7.70
C LEU A 277 -17.03 2.79 -6.95
N GLN A 278 -18.35 2.63 -7.10
CA GLN A 278 -19.32 3.43 -6.34
C GLN A 278 -19.25 3.16 -4.83
N LYS A 279 -19.05 1.88 -4.41
CA LYS A 279 -18.88 1.51 -3.00
C LYS A 279 -17.60 2.12 -2.43
N LEU A 280 -16.49 1.99 -3.16
CA LEU A 280 -15.21 2.56 -2.76
C LEU A 280 -15.29 4.07 -2.58
N ARG A 281 -15.86 4.78 -3.56
CA ARG A 281 -16.08 6.22 -3.49
C ARG A 281 -16.91 6.62 -2.27
N ARG A 282 -18.02 5.91 -2.04
CA ARG A 282 -18.87 6.14 -0.86
C ARG A 282 -18.10 5.97 0.46
N PHE A 283 -17.24 4.95 0.55
CA PHE A 283 -16.39 4.73 1.72
C PHE A 283 -15.51 5.96 2.00
N TYR A 284 -14.84 6.51 0.99
CA TYR A 284 -13.97 7.67 1.16
C TYR A 284 -14.75 8.95 1.46
N LEU A 285 -15.87 9.22 0.81
CA LEU A 285 -16.71 10.39 1.07
C LEU A 285 -17.31 10.41 2.48
N ILE A 286 -17.78 9.26 2.99
CA ILE A 286 -18.33 9.17 4.35
C ILE A 286 -17.22 9.41 5.37
N ASN A 287 -16.02 8.85 5.17
CA ASN A 287 -14.91 9.03 6.07
C ASN A 287 -14.31 10.45 6.01
N ALA A 288 -14.36 11.13 4.87
CA ALA A 288 -13.99 12.53 4.73
C ALA A 288 -14.92 13.45 5.54
N ASN A 289 -16.23 13.21 5.47
CA ASN A 289 -17.23 14.01 6.20
C ASN A 289 -17.24 13.73 7.72
N SER A 290 -16.72 12.60 8.18
CA SER A 290 -16.60 12.28 9.61
C SER A 290 -15.43 12.99 10.30
N THR A 291 -14.50 13.56 9.54
CA THR A 291 -13.45 14.45 10.04
C THR A 291 -13.94 15.89 9.92
N SER A 292 -14.86 16.28 10.81
CA SER A 292 -15.43 17.63 10.76
C SER A 292 -14.36 18.69 11.08
N TYR A 293 -14.51 19.88 10.50
CA TYR A 293 -13.66 21.06 10.75
C TYR A 293 -13.49 21.37 12.25
N SER A 294 -14.41 20.90 13.11
CA SER A 294 -14.34 20.97 14.57
C SER A 294 -13.15 20.16 15.15
N ASP A 295 -12.75 19.07 14.51
CA ASP A 295 -11.66 18.21 15.00
C ASP A 295 -10.28 18.74 14.61
N LEU A 296 -10.19 19.59 13.59
CA LEU A 296 -8.96 20.25 13.13
C LEU A 296 -8.68 21.56 13.86
N LYS A 297 -9.70 22.23 14.43
CA LYS A 297 -9.59 23.49 15.15
C LYS A 297 -8.55 23.48 16.27
N PRO A 298 -8.44 22.45 17.13
CA PRO A 298 -7.42 22.42 18.19
C PRO A 298 -5.99 22.32 17.66
N ILE A 299 -5.79 21.61 16.53
CA ILE A 299 -4.46 21.40 15.95
C ILE A 299 -3.95 22.68 15.26
N VAL A 300 -4.85 23.40 14.59
CA VAL A 300 -4.54 24.68 13.94
C VAL A 300 -4.28 25.77 14.97
N GLN A 301 -5.04 25.82 16.06
CA GLN A 301 -4.84 26.80 17.14
C GLN A 301 -3.58 26.52 17.97
N ALA A 302 -3.21 25.27 18.20
CA ALA A 302 -1.99 24.91 18.93
C ALA A 302 -0.70 25.29 18.17
N ASN A 303 -0.75 25.36 16.84
CA ASN A 303 0.40 25.71 15.98
C ASN A 303 0.46 27.20 15.61
N LEU A 304 -0.51 28.01 16.01
CA LEU A 304 -0.58 29.47 15.78
C LEU A 304 -0.19 30.28 17.01
N SER A 305 0.53 29.71 17.99
CA SER A 305 1.11 30.50 19.06
C SER A 305 2.11 31.50 18.45
N PRO A 306 2.01 32.82 18.72
CA PRO A 306 2.90 33.77 18.14
C PRO A 306 4.33 33.50 18.61
N ILE A 307 5.27 33.47 17.68
CA ILE A 307 6.71 33.49 17.97
C ILE A 307 7.00 34.89 18.54
N SER A 308 6.87 35.03 19.85
CA SER A 308 7.33 36.21 20.58
C SER A 308 8.85 36.10 20.71
N GLY A 309 9.53 36.49 19.65
CA GLY A 309 10.99 36.70 19.65
C GLY A 309 11.26 38.18 19.62
N GLU A 310 11.37 38.81 20.78
CA GLU A 310 11.98 40.11 20.91
C GLU A 310 13.43 40.04 20.38
N ARG A 311 13.69 40.70 19.27
CA ARG A 311 15.08 41.03 18.86
C ARG A 311 15.58 42.14 19.78
N LYS A 312 16.51 41.85 20.67
CA LYS A 312 17.34 42.90 21.30
C LYS A 312 18.24 43.50 20.24
N PRO A 313 18.33 44.83 20.16
CA PRO A 313 19.31 45.48 19.29
C PRO A 313 20.72 45.35 19.88
N LEU A 314 21.69 45.16 18.99
CA LEU A 314 23.13 45.32 19.25
C LEU A 314 23.46 46.80 19.35
#